data_89cb6d85ad173eccad02dc89f64fbbed
#
_entry.id   89cb6d85ad173eccad02dc89f64fbbed
#
_cell.length_a   1.000
_cell.length_b   1.000
_cell.length_c   1.000
_cell.angle_alpha   90.00
_cell.angle_beta   90.00
_cell.angle_gamma   90.00
#
_symmetry.space_group_name_H-M   'P 1'
#
loop_
_entity.id
_entity.type
_entity.pdbx_description
1 polymer ?
#
loop_
_entity_poly.entity_id
_entity_poly.type
_entity_poly.pdbx_seq_one_letter_code
_entity_poly.pdbx_strand_id
1 'polypeptide(L)' 'MESWKLIKDIKRSRQHKKISQQQCRTLLGQIKKGDIVGANKGYLKLLERNYDGRKK' A
#
# COMPACT_ATOMS: atom_id res chain seq x y z
N MET A 1 0.83 -8.99 12.99
CA MET A 1 1.02 -7.69 12.34
C MET A 1 -0.13 -6.76 12.69
N GLU A 2 0.19 -5.53 13.03
CA GLU A 2 -0.83 -4.58 13.43
C GLU A 2 -1.32 -3.79 12.22
N SER A 3 -2.62 -3.86 12.00
CA SER A 3 -3.21 -3.24 10.82
C SER A 3 -3.06 -1.72 10.82
N TRP A 4 -3.08 -1.09 12.01
CA TRP A 4 -2.98 0.36 12.04
C TRP A 4 -1.63 0.85 11.55
N LYS A 5 -0.58 0.08 11.77
CA LYS A 5 0.74 0.45 11.24
C LYS A 5 0.76 0.38 9.73
N LEU A 6 0.13 -0.66 9.19
CA LEU A 6 0.06 -0.80 7.75
C LEU A 6 -0.78 0.32 7.15
N ILE A 7 -1.87 0.66 7.80
CA ILE A 7 -2.73 1.74 7.32
C ILE A 7 -1.96 3.05 7.30
N LYS A 8 -1.21 3.34 8.34
CA LYS A 8 -0.42 4.56 8.38
C LYS A 8 0.61 4.59 7.26
N ASP A 9 1.26 3.47 7.04
CA ASP A 9 2.28 3.36 5.99
C ASP A 9 1.67 3.61 4.62
N ILE A 10 0.53 3.00 4.36
CA ILE A 10 -0.15 3.16 3.09
C ILE A 10 -0.54 4.61 2.86
N LYS A 11 -1.09 5.24 3.88
CA LYS A 11 -1.49 6.64 3.76
C LYS A 11 -0.30 7.54 3.53
N ARG A 12 0.80 7.25 4.17
CA ARG A 12 2.02 8.01 3.99
C ARG A 12 2.56 7.86 2.57
N SER A 13 2.54 6.63 2.07
CA SER A 13 3.01 6.39 0.70
C SER A 13 2.15 7.14 -0.31
N ARG A 14 0.84 7.20 -0.09
CA ARG A 14 -0.01 7.97 -0.98
C ARG A 14 0.34 9.45 -0.92
N GLN A 15 0.63 9.94 0.28
CA GLN A 15 0.98 11.34 0.46
C GLN A 15 2.28 11.67 -0.28
N HIS A 16 3.21 10.73 -0.30
CA HIS A 16 4.47 10.90 -1.00
C HIS A 16 4.38 10.47 -2.47
N LYS A 17 3.19 10.18 -2.93
CA LYS A 17 2.94 9.81 -4.33
C LYS A 17 3.66 8.53 -4.74
N LYS A 18 3.91 7.67 -3.80
CA LYS A 18 4.49 6.36 -4.10
C LYS A 18 3.44 5.38 -4.60
N ILE A 19 2.20 5.61 -4.22
CA ILE A 19 1.07 4.84 -4.72
C ILE A 19 -0.04 5.80 -5.08
N SER A 20 -0.92 5.36 -5.98
CA SER A 20 -2.01 6.21 -6.42
C SER A 20 -3.15 6.20 -5.40
N GLN A 21 -4.07 7.14 -5.55
CA GLN A 21 -5.24 7.20 -4.68
C GLN A 21 -6.07 5.92 -4.79
N GLN A 22 -6.23 5.43 -6.00
CA GLN A 22 -6.99 4.21 -6.23
C GLN A 22 -6.32 3.02 -5.56
N GLN A 23 -5.02 2.92 -5.69
CA GLN A 23 -4.27 1.84 -5.06
C GLN A 23 -4.39 1.90 -3.55
N CYS A 24 -4.31 3.11 -3.01
CA CYS A 24 -4.46 3.30 -1.58
C CYS A 24 -5.82 2.82 -1.11
N ARG A 25 -6.88 3.20 -1.81
CA ARG A 25 -8.22 2.81 -1.44
C ARG A 25 -8.41 1.30 -1.51
N THR A 26 -7.83 0.69 -2.54
CA THR A 26 -7.93 -0.76 -2.69
C THR A 26 -7.28 -1.47 -1.50
N LEU A 27 -6.09 -1.02 -1.13
CA LEU A 27 -5.39 -1.64 -0.01
C LEU A 27 -6.13 -1.44 1.30
N LEU A 28 -6.62 -0.24 1.54
CA LEU A 28 -7.37 0.03 2.75
C LEU A 28 -8.65 -0.79 2.81
N GLY A 29 -9.28 -1.00 1.65
CA GLY A 29 -10.46 -1.83 1.58
C GLY A 29 -10.18 -3.27 1.95
N GLN A 30 -9.04 -3.78 1.52
CA GLN A 30 -8.64 -5.14 1.87
C GLN A 30 -8.42 -5.28 3.38
N ILE A 31 -7.79 -4.27 3.97
CA ILE A 31 -7.56 -4.30 5.41
C ILE A 31 -8.89 -4.29 6.16
N LYS A 32 -9.85 -3.50 5.69
CA LYS A 32 -11.16 -3.44 6.32
C LYS A 32 -11.86 -4.79 6.29
N LYS A 33 -11.63 -5.55 5.23
CA LYS A 33 -12.23 -6.87 5.11
C LYS A 33 -11.50 -7.92 5.92
N GLY A 34 -10.41 -7.54 6.57
CA GLY A 34 -9.65 -8.46 7.38
C GLY A 34 -8.52 -9.13 6.63
N ASP A 35 -8.29 -8.76 5.37
CA ASP A 35 -7.23 -9.36 4.57
C ASP A 35 -5.95 -8.55 4.71
N ILE A 36 -5.43 -8.54 5.92
CA ILE A 36 -4.24 -7.75 6.22
C ILE A 36 -3.00 -8.30 5.53
N VAL A 37 -2.87 -9.61 5.51
CA VAL A 37 -1.72 -10.24 4.87
C VAL A 37 -1.73 -9.95 3.37
N GLY A 38 -2.89 -10.09 2.74
CA GLY A 38 -2.99 -9.80 1.32
C GLY A 38 -2.71 -8.34 1.01
N ALA A 39 -3.23 -7.45 1.84
CA ALA A 39 -2.99 -6.02 1.65
C ALA A 39 -1.50 -5.69 1.80
N ASN A 40 -0.85 -6.30 2.78
CA ASN A 40 0.56 -6.07 2.99
C ASN A 40 1.39 -6.54 1.80
N LYS A 41 1.08 -7.72 1.28
CA LYS A 41 1.79 -8.24 0.12
C LYS A 41 1.58 -7.36 -1.09
N GLY A 42 0.33 -6.93 -1.32
CA GLY A 42 0.04 -6.05 -2.44
C GLY A 42 0.75 -4.73 -2.32
N TYR A 43 0.78 -4.19 -1.12
CA TYR A 43 1.45 -2.93 -0.86
C TYR A 43 2.96 -3.02 -1.18
N LEU A 44 3.59 -4.07 -0.70
CA LEU A 44 5.02 -4.26 -0.95
C LEU A 44 5.31 -4.41 -2.43
N LYS A 45 4.44 -5.11 -3.14
CA LYS A 45 4.60 -5.25 -4.58
C LYS A 45 4.47 -3.92 -5.30
N LEU A 46 3.54 -3.10 -4.86
CA LEU A 46 3.36 -1.79 -5.47
C LEU A 46 4.59 -0.91 -5.25
N LEU A 47 5.15 -0.94 -4.06
CA LEU A 47 6.34 -0.16 -3.78
C LEU A 47 7.50 -0.62 -4.66
N GLU A 48 7.62 -1.92 -4.82
CA GLU A 48 8.68 -2.48 -5.64
C GLU A 48 8.54 -2.06 -7.10
N ARG A 49 7.32 -2.14 -7.61
CA ARG A 49 7.04 -1.75 -8.97
C ARG A 49 7.34 -0.29 -9.22
N ASN A 50 6.84 0.56 -8.34
CA ASN A 50 7.04 1.99 -8.50
C ASN A 50 8.50 2.36 -8.40
N TYR A 51 9.20 1.67 -7.55
CA TYR A 51 10.63 1.91 -7.39
C TYR A 51 11.36 1.57 -8.68
N ASP A 52 11.05 0.41 -9.25
CA ASP A 52 11.68 -0.01 -10.50
C ASP A 52 11.39 0.96 -11.61
N GLY A 53 10.18 1.42 -11.69
CA GLY A 53 9.80 2.39 -12.72
C GLY A 53 10.61 3.66 -12.62
N ARG A 54 10.96 4.04 -11.43
CA ARG A 54 11.73 5.26 -11.22
C ARG A 54 13.20 5.12 -11.59
N LYS A 55 13.69 3.92 -11.47
CA LYS A 55 15.10 3.69 -11.78
C LYS A 55 15.42 3.95 -13.23
N LYS A 56 14.44 3.88 -14.05
CA LYS A 56 14.66 4.19 -15.45
C LYS A 56 14.82 5.68 -15.67
#